data_0355093dae08489ea6a654ac310821cc
#
_entry.id   0355093dae08489ea6a654ac310821cc
#
_cell.length_a   1.000
_cell.length_b   1.000
_cell.length_c   1.000
_cell.angle_alpha   90.00
_cell.angle_beta   90.00
_cell.angle_gamma   90.00
#
_symmetry.space_group_name_H-M   'P 1'
#
loop_
_entity.id
_entity.type
_entity.pdbx_description
1 polymer ?
#
loop_
_entity_poly.entity_id
_entity_poly.type
_entity_poly.pdbx_seq_one_letter_code
_entity_poly.pdbx_strand_id
1 'polypeptide(L)'
;DPGYERAMRIKVSQANLPIFVGAIAKLEAEIIAAGHDTFMNGLFAAIGGGKNEAGTYYLKSITSSVETHGAVIDDYMAGAAWGNTYNEAVALIDEVVNDQFEVCEQYYTAE
;
A
#
# COMPACT_ATOMS: atom_id res chain seq x y z
N ASP A 1 -13.99 -12.46 6.46
CA ASP A 1 -12.81 -12.39 7.32
C ASP A 1 -12.30 -10.96 7.40
N PRO A 2 -11.84 -10.51 8.57
CA PRO A 2 -11.28 -9.18 8.68
C PRO A 2 -9.97 -9.09 7.89
N GLY A 3 -9.75 -7.94 7.25
CA GLY A 3 -8.49 -7.59 6.61
C GLY A 3 -7.70 -6.64 7.49
N TYR A 4 -6.40 -6.79 7.50
CA TYR A 4 -5.48 -5.93 8.24
C TYR A 4 -4.71 -5.10 7.23
N GLU A 5 -4.83 -3.79 7.31
CA GLU A 5 -4.24 -2.93 6.28
C GLU A 5 -3.54 -1.70 6.85
N ARG A 6 -2.48 -1.31 6.17
CA ARG A 6 -1.91 0.01 6.31
C ARG A 6 -2.53 0.87 5.20
N ALA A 7 -3.18 1.94 5.59
CA ALA A 7 -3.82 2.85 4.66
C ALA A 7 -3.07 4.17 4.67
N MET A 8 -2.54 4.58 3.54
CA MET A 8 -1.83 5.85 3.38
C MET A 8 -2.59 6.72 2.40
N ARG A 9 -2.81 7.97 2.77
CA ARG A 9 -3.28 8.98 1.85
C ARG A 9 -2.06 9.79 1.40
N ILE A 10 -1.81 9.80 0.11
CA ILE A 10 -0.56 10.32 -0.44
C ILE A 10 -0.83 11.24 -1.62
N LYS A 11 0.15 12.08 -1.92
CA LYS A 11 0.20 12.85 -3.16
C LYS A 11 1.34 12.37 -4.01
N VAL A 12 1.05 12.08 -5.27
CA VAL A 12 2.03 11.70 -6.28
C VAL A 12 1.75 12.51 -7.53
N SER A 13 2.77 13.11 -8.13
CA SER A 13 2.60 13.90 -9.34
C SER A 13 2.09 13.02 -10.49
N GLN A 14 1.34 13.61 -11.40
CA GLN A 14 0.84 12.86 -12.57
C GLN A 14 1.96 12.31 -13.44
N ALA A 15 3.09 13.02 -13.52
CA ALA A 15 4.24 12.55 -14.26
C ALA A 15 4.84 11.27 -13.66
N ASN A 16 4.82 11.16 -12.32
CA ASN A 16 5.38 10.01 -11.61
C ASN A 16 4.37 8.90 -11.34
N LEU A 17 3.09 9.15 -11.54
CA LEU A 17 2.06 8.18 -11.21
C LEU A 17 2.23 6.83 -11.93
N PRO A 18 2.48 6.77 -13.25
CA PRO A 18 2.70 5.48 -13.91
C PRO A 18 3.92 4.75 -13.37
N ILE A 19 4.98 5.47 -13.03
CA ILE A 19 6.21 4.90 -12.46
C ILE A 19 5.91 4.34 -11.07
N PHE A 20 5.15 5.08 -10.28
CA PHE A 20 4.73 4.65 -8.95
C PHE A 20 3.88 3.38 -9.00
N VAL A 21 2.90 3.33 -9.90
CA VAL A 21 2.07 2.14 -10.10
C VAL A 21 2.93 0.92 -10.44
N GLY A 22 3.89 1.09 -11.35
CA GLY A 22 4.82 0.02 -11.69
C GLY A 22 5.66 -0.43 -10.50
N ALA A 23 6.11 0.52 -9.67
CA ALA A 23 6.92 0.23 -8.49
C ALA A 23 6.13 -0.56 -7.44
N ILE A 24 4.89 -0.18 -7.16
CA ILE A 24 4.08 -0.91 -6.16
C ILE A 24 3.66 -2.29 -6.66
N ALA A 25 3.46 -2.46 -7.97
CA ALA A 25 3.18 -3.78 -8.55
C ALA A 25 4.39 -4.71 -8.43
N LYS A 26 5.57 -4.19 -8.71
CA LYS A 26 6.83 -4.93 -8.54
C LYS A 26 7.04 -5.29 -7.08
N LEU A 27 6.80 -4.34 -6.17
CA LEU A 27 6.92 -4.54 -4.74
C LEU A 27 6.02 -5.67 -4.25
N GLU A 28 4.77 -5.69 -4.67
CA GLU A 28 3.82 -6.75 -4.31
C GLU A 28 4.34 -8.12 -4.75
N ALA A 29 4.80 -8.22 -6.00
CA ALA A 29 5.33 -9.48 -6.52
C ALA A 29 6.56 -9.95 -5.73
N GLU A 30 7.45 -9.03 -5.36
CA GLU A 30 8.66 -9.36 -4.61
C GLU A 30 8.35 -9.79 -3.17
N ILE A 31 7.39 -9.13 -2.51
CA ILE A 31 6.98 -9.49 -1.16
C ILE A 31 6.31 -10.87 -1.15
N ILE A 32 5.46 -11.14 -2.12
CA ILE A 32 4.82 -12.45 -2.28
C ILE A 32 5.91 -13.53 -2.51
N ALA A 33 6.87 -13.27 -3.38
CA ALA A 33 7.97 -14.19 -3.65
C ALA A 33 8.86 -14.44 -2.43
N ALA A 34 8.91 -13.49 -1.50
CA ALA A 34 9.65 -13.64 -0.24
C ALA A 34 8.92 -14.51 0.80
N GLY A 35 7.72 -15.00 0.47
CA GLY A 35 6.97 -15.91 1.33
C GLY A 35 5.72 -15.32 1.97
N HIS A 36 5.42 -14.06 1.72
CA HIS A 36 4.23 -13.39 2.28
C HIS A 36 3.09 -13.42 1.25
N ASP A 37 2.53 -14.59 1.02
CA ASP A 37 1.61 -14.89 -0.08
C ASP A 37 0.23 -14.25 0.05
N THR A 38 -0.13 -13.73 1.23
CA THR A 38 -1.39 -13.01 1.42
C THR A 38 -1.26 -11.50 1.27
N PHE A 39 -0.05 -11.00 1.03
CA PHE A 39 0.18 -9.57 0.88
C PHE A 39 -0.43 -9.05 -0.43
N MET A 40 -1.07 -7.88 -0.34
CA MET A 40 -1.73 -7.25 -1.47
C MET A 40 -1.62 -5.73 -1.36
N ASN A 41 -1.33 -5.06 -2.47
CA ASN A 41 -1.40 -3.60 -2.57
C ASN A 41 -2.60 -3.19 -3.41
N GLY A 42 -3.23 -2.07 -3.03
CA GLY A 42 -4.23 -1.42 -3.84
C GLY A 42 -3.97 0.07 -3.89
N LEU A 43 -4.19 0.68 -5.04
CA LEU A 43 -4.09 2.13 -5.21
C LEU A 43 -5.42 2.66 -5.70
N PHE A 44 -5.95 3.63 -4.98
CA PHE A 44 -7.29 4.17 -5.23
C PHE A 44 -7.23 5.69 -5.35
N ALA A 45 -7.95 6.22 -6.33
CA ALA A 45 -8.15 7.67 -6.46
C ALA A 45 -9.55 8.01 -5.96
N ALA A 46 -9.68 9.12 -5.25
CA ALA A 46 -10.99 9.63 -4.86
C ALA A 46 -11.72 10.17 -6.09
N ILE A 47 -12.98 9.76 -6.27
CA ILE A 47 -13.86 10.31 -7.29
C ILE A 47 -14.88 11.18 -6.55
N GLY A 48 -14.71 12.49 -6.65
CA GLY A 48 -15.48 13.45 -5.85
C GLY A 48 -14.75 13.76 -4.54
N GLY A 49 -15.47 14.03 -3.48
CA GLY A 49 -14.88 14.35 -2.18
C GLY A 49 -14.38 15.78 -2.04
N GLY A 50 -14.51 16.56 -3.10
CA GLY A 50 -14.22 17.98 -3.06
C GLY A 50 -12.74 18.32 -3.11
N LYS A 51 -12.45 19.54 -2.75
CA LYS A 51 -11.17 20.20 -2.92
C LYS A 51 -10.03 19.52 -2.14
N ASN A 52 -10.33 18.99 -0.94
CA ASN A 52 -9.31 18.38 -0.10
C ASN A 52 -8.86 17.01 -0.60
N GLU A 53 -9.67 16.37 -1.45
CA GLU A 53 -9.36 15.06 -2.00
C GLU A 53 -8.63 15.15 -3.34
N ALA A 54 -8.66 16.30 -4.00
CA ALA A 54 -8.09 16.47 -5.33
C ALA A 54 -6.57 16.21 -5.31
N GLY A 55 -6.11 15.38 -6.22
CA GLY A 55 -4.69 15.05 -6.36
C GLY A 55 -4.16 14.07 -5.32
N THR A 56 -5.02 13.47 -4.50
CA THR A 56 -4.60 12.47 -3.53
C THR A 56 -5.01 11.06 -3.96
N TYR A 57 -4.27 10.09 -3.45
CA TYR A 57 -4.50 8.68 -3.68
C TYR A 57 -4.44 7.93 -2.36
N TYR A 58 -5.15 6.81 -2.28
CA TYR A 58 -5.06 5.90 -1.14
C TYR A 58 -4.23 4.70 -1.56
N LEU A 59 -3.11 4.49 -0.88
CA LEU A 59 -2.30 3.29 -1.01
C LEU A 59 -2.62 2.39 0.17
N LYS A 60 -3.14 1.21 -0.13
CA LYS A 60 -3.49 0.22 0.90
C LYS A 60 -2.61 -1.00 0.75
N SER A 61 -2.00 -1.42 1.86
CA SER A 61 -1.22 -2.64 1.93
C SER A 61 -1.93 -3.60 2.88
N ILE A 62 -2.41 -4.70 2.36
CA ILE A 62 -3.35 -5.59 3.04
C ILE A 62 -2.70 -6.95 3.28
N THR A 63 -2.93 -7.50 4.47
CA THR A 63 -2.53 -8.86 4.82
C THR A 63 -3.70 -9.56 5.51
N SER A 64 -3.62 -10.88 5.61
CA SER A 64 -4.67 -11.69 6.23
C SER A 64 -4.64 -11.67 7.76
N SER A 65 -3.52 -11.26 8.37
CA SER A 65 -3.38 -11.23 9.82
C SER A 65 -2.37 -10.18 10.27
N VAL A 66 -2.45 -9.81 11.54
CA VAL A 66 -1.47 -8.91 12.16
C VAL A 66 -0.08 -9.54 12.15
N GLU A 67 -0.01 -10.85 12.38
CA GLU A 67 1.25 -11.58 12.38
C GLU A 67 1.92 -11.54 11.01
N THR A 68 1.15 -11.72 9.94
CA THR A 68 1.68 -11.63 8.58
C THR A 68 2.15 -10.21 8.28
N HIS A 69 1.40 -9.22 8.69
CA HIS A 69 1.79 -7.83 8.51
C HIS A 69 3.09 -7.51 9.25
N GLY A 70 3.19 -7.97 10.50
CA GLY A 70 4.40 -7.82 11.30
C GLY A 70 5.61 -8.52 10.68
N ALA A 71 5.41 -9.71 10.09
CA ALA A 71 6.47 -10.44 9.41
C ALA A 71 7.01 -9.68 8.20
N VAL A 72 6.15 -9.00 7.45
CA VAL A 72 6.57 -8.15 6.34
C VAL A 72 7.43 -6.99 6.85
N ILE A 73 7.01 -6.34 7.91
CA ILE A 73 7.77 -5.24 8.52
C ILE A 73 9.12 -5.75 9.03
N ASP A 74 9.15 -6.90 9.69
CA ASP A 74 10.38 -7.49 10.21
C ASP A 74 11.36 -7.81 9.08
N ASP A 75 10.89 -8.31 7.95
CA ASP A 75 11.72 -8.55 6.77
C ASP A 75 12.36 -7.24 6.27
N TYR A 76 11.57 -6.19 6.20
CA TYR A 76 12.07 -4.88 5.78
C TYR A 76 13.18 -4.40 6.73
N MET A 77 12.94 -4.49 8.02
CA MET A 77 13.89 -4.05 9.04
C MET A 77 15.16 -4.92 9.04
N ALA A 78 15.05 -6.17 8.63
CA ALA A 78 16.19 -7.09 8.50
C ALA A 78 16.99 -6.89 7.19
N GLY A 79 16.56 -5.97 6.33
CA GLY A 79 17.28 -5.65 5.09
C GLY A 79 16.90 -6.51 3.90
N ALA A 80 15.67 -6.99 3.84
CA ALA A 80 15.18 -7.75 2.69
C ALA A 80 15.42 -6.98 1.38
N ALA A 81 15.77 -7.71 0.32
CA ALA A 81 16.10 -7.11 -0.99
C ALA A 81 14.94 -6.29 -1.55
N TRP A 82 13.69 -6.70 -1.32
CA TRP A 82 12.52 -5.96 -1.79
C TRP A 82 12.39 -4.57 -1.11
N GLY A 83 13.10 -4.34 -0.01
CA GLY A 83 13.15 -3.03 0.64
C GLY A 83 13.67 -1.93 -0.27
N ASN A 84 14.53 -2.26 -1.23
CA ASN A 84 15.02 -1.30 -2.23
C ASN A 84 13.86 -0.82 -3.13
N THR A 85 13.00 -1.72 -3.56
CA THR A 85 11.82 -1.38 -4.37
C THR A 85 10.84 -0.53 -3.56
N TYR A 86 10.64 -0.85 -2.28
CA TYR A 86 9.84 -0.04 -1.38
C TYR A 86 10.38 1.39 -1.28
N ASN A 87 11.68 1.53 -1.08
CA ASN A 87 12.32 2.84 -0.97
C ASN A 87 12.21 3.64 -2.26
N GLU A 88 12.31 2.98 -3.41
CA GLU A 88 12.10 3.62 -4.72
C GLU A 88 10.67 4.15 -4.86
N ALA A 89 9.69 3.36 -4.45
CA ALA A 89 8.29 3.77 -4.49
C ALA A 89 8.04 4.96 -3.56
N VAL A 90 8.54 4.91 -2.34
CA VAL A 90 8.38 5.99 -1.35
C VAL A 90 9.01 7.29 -1.85
N ALA A 91 10.13 7.20 -2.56
CA ALA A 91 10.82 8.38 -3.11
C ALA A 91 9.97 9.13 -4.15
N LEU A 92 8.96 8.48 -4.73
CA LEU A 92 8.04 9.10 -5.70
C LEU A 92 6.86 9.78 -5.03
N ILE A 93 6.69 9.62 -3.72
CA ILE A 93 5.60 10.25 -2.97
C ILE A 93 6.01 11.68 -2.62
N ASP A 94 5.21 12.65 -3.06
CA ASP A 94 5.48 14.07 -2.78
C ASP A 94 5.09 14.45 -1.36
N GLU A 95 4.01 13.88 -0.85
CA GLU A 95 3.51 14.17 0.51
C GLU A 95 2.73 12.98 1.04
N VAL A 96 2.96 12.63 2.31
CA VAL A 96 2.11 11.70 3.04
C VAL A 96 1.13 12.53 3.85
N VAL A 97 -0.13 12.53 3.43
CA VAL A 97 -1.18 13.30 4.10
C VAL A 97 -1.64 12.59 5.38
N ASN A 98 -1.75 11.27 5.31
CA ASN A 98 -2.17 10.44 6.43
C ASN A 98 -1.59 9.04 6.26
N ASP A 99 -1.26 8.38 7.36
CA ASP A 99 -0.72 7.03 7.38
C ASP A 99 -1.26 6.34 8.64
N GLN A 100 -2.03 5.28 8.45
CA GLN A 100 -2.66 4.59 9.56
C GLN A 100 -2.72 3.10 9.31
N PHE A 101 -2.78 2.34 10.38
CA PHE A 101 -3.04 0.91 10.37
C PHE A 101 -4.47 0.68 10.82
N GLU A 102 -5.21 -0.16 10.10
CA GLU A 102 -6.60 -0.40 10.41
C GLU A 102 -7.00 -1.84 10.18
N VAL A 103 -8.04 -2.27 10.86
CA VAL A 103 -8.69 -3.56 10.67
C VAL A 103 -9.98 -3.30 9.91
N CYS A 104 -10.15 -4.00 8.78
CA CYS A 104 -11.34 -3.87 7.95
C CYS A 104 -12.15 -5.14 8.03
N GLU A 105 -13.46 -4.99 8.22
CA GLU A 105 -14.40 -6.09 8.22
C GLU A 105 -15.50 -5.78 7.21
N GLN A 106 -15.79 -6.76 6.36
CA GLN A 106 -16.82 -6.60 5.34
C GLN A 106 -18.18 -6.96 5.93
N TYR A 107 -19.10 -5.99 5.97
CA TYR A 107 -20.45 -6.20 6.47
C TYR A 107 -21.44 -6.54 5.39
N TYR A 108 -21.09 -6.29 4.11
CA TYR A 108 -21.99 -6.55 2.98
C TYR A 108 -21.18 -6.88 1.74
N THR A 109 -21.62 -7.85 0.99
CA THR A 109 -21.06 -8.14 -0.33
C THR A 109 -22.22 -8.37 -1.31
N ALA A 110 -22.15 -7.73 -2.47
CA ALA A 110 -23.11 -7.88 -3.55
C ALA A 110 -22.64 -9.01 -4.47
N GLU A 111 -23.29 -10.14 -4.38
CA GLU A 111 -22.98 -11.31 -5.23
C GLU A 111 -24.11 -11.63 -6.18
#